data_ea986f12f7eb265e828cd02970bc86e6
#
_entry.id   ea986f12f7eb265e828cd02970bc86e6
#
_cell.length_a   1.000
_cell.length_b   1.000
_cell.length_c   1.000
_cell.angle_alpha   90.00
_cell.angle_beta   90.00
_cell.angle_gamma   90.00
#
_symmetry.space_group_name_H-M   'P 1'
#
loop_
_entity.id
_entity.type
_entity.pdbx_description
1 polymer ?
#
loop_
_entity_poly.entity_id
_entity_poly.type
_entity_poly.pdbx_seq_one_letter_code
_entity_poly.pdbx_strand_id
1 'polypeptide(L)'
;MAMNRRNFLRMSAALTAAGMSPSLFAATKEQFTIYGAPAMPSVTIAVAAAQGKLAKQADVSLEIWRSPDQLRAGVASGQFKVMMSPSNVGVNLRNQGQQVGMVNILTNGITQLMCKGSPITSPQELVGKKILVPFKNDMPDIVLQALLKKLNIDINKVEITYAATPTEAIGLFLLKDFHAAILPEPMASAVVQKAKIVGTEIVRGFDLVKEWGQAFNTKPLIPMAGIIVNEEYFHAHKAQFDLFHQDLSDALNWIMANRKSAAEIGANYLPAPEAAIEMGLDGARLTVTKASELKNEIMQFYETLMAFNPKLLGGKLPDDKFFLD
;
A
#
# COMPACT_ATOMS: atom_id res chain seq x y z
N MET A 1 -46.20 47.35 -44.54
CA MET A 1 -46.79 46.01 -44.70
C MET A 1 -46.95 45.40 -43.31
N ALA A 2 -48.17 45.35 -42.78
CA ALA A 2 -48.43 44.84 -41.46
C ALA A 2 -48.49 43.30 -41.50
N MET A 3 -47.64 42.67 -40.72
CA MET A 3 -47.57 41.20 -40.61
C MET A 3 -48.77 40.68 -39.85
N ASN A 4 -49.61 39.85 -40.49
CA ASN A 4 -50.87 39.36 -39.98
C ASN A 4 -50.64 38.31 -38.89
N ARG A 5 -51.34 38.44 -37.73
CA ARG A 5 -51.24 37.57 -36.53
C ARG A 5 -51.32 36.07 -36.82
N ARG A 6 -51.96 35.69 -37.92
CA ARG A 6 -52.08 34.28 -38.37
C ARG A 6 -50.80 33.71 -38.91
N ASN A 7 -49.89 34.52 -39.49
CA ASN A 7 -48.59 34.09 -40.00
C ASN A 7 -47.56 33.98 -38.87
N PHE A 8 -47.69 34.77 -37.79
CA PHE A 8 -46.85 34.64 -36.60
C PHE A 8 -47.10 33.36 -35.85
N LEU A 9 -48.33 32.92 -35.71
CA LEU A 9 -48.68 31.64 -35.02
C LEU A 9 -48.30 30.39 -35.85
N ARG A 10 -48.18 30.50 -37.15
CA ARG A 10 -47.69 29.38 -37.99
C ARG A 10 -46.18 29.24 -37.99
N MET A 11 -45.45 30.30 -37.77
CA MET A 11 -43.97 30.24 -37.62
C MET A 11 -43.59 29.78 -36.22
N SER A 12 -44.38 30.03 -35.19
CA SER A 12 -44.11 29.56 -33.83
C SER A 12 -44.32 28.04 -33.65
N ALA A 13 -45.16 27.43 -34.45
CA ALA A 13 -45.44 25.97 -34.39
C ALA A 13 -44.37 25.13 -35.16
N ALA A 14 -43.58 25.74 -36.02
CA ALA A 14 -42.51 25.04 -36.76
C ALA A 14 -41.14 25.05 -36.06
N LEU A 15 -40.96 25.89 -35.01
CA LEU A 15 -39.72 25.95 -34.22
C LEU A 15 -39.68 25.03 -33.00
N THR A 16 -40.80 24.40 -32.61
CA THR A 16 -40.86 23.50 -31.44
C THR A 16 -40.63 22.02 -31.76
N ALA A 17 -40.46 21.66 -33.06
CA ALA A 17 -40.23 20.27 -33.47
C ALA A 17 -38.75 19.98 -33.81
N ALA A 18 -37.82 20.94 -33.72
CA ALA A 18 -36.41 20.77 -34.05
C ALA A 18 -35.44 20.79 -32.82
N GLY A 19 -36.00 20.69 -31.61
CA GLY A 19 -35.24 20.88 -30.36
C GLY A 19 -35.15 19.65 -29.44
N MET A 20 -35.50 18.46 -29.88
CA MET A 20 -35.23 17.24 -29.15
C MET A 20 -34.12 16.43 -29.84
N SER A 21 -32.92 16.99 -29.92
CA SER A 21 -31.73 16.13 -29.95
C SER A 21 -31.73 15.40 -28.63
N PRO A 22 -31.67 14.07 -28.58
CA PRO A 22 -31.33 13.38 -27.38
C PRO A 22 -29.91 13.85 -27.05
N SER A 23 -29.77 14.73 -26.04
CA SER A 23 -28.50 14.95 -25.42
C SER A 23 -28.06 13.56 -25.00
N LEU A 24 -27.09 12.99 -25.69
CA LEU A 24 -26.26 11.92 -25.19
C LEU A 24 -25.60 12.48 -23.92
N PHE A 25 -26.29 12.36 -22.78
CA PHE A 25 -25.61 12.37 -21.52
C PHE A 25 -24.69 11.14 -21.58
N ALA A 26 -23.46 11.34 -22.00
CA ALA A 26 -22.42 10.38 -21.69
C ALA A 26 -22.52 10.19 -20.18
N ALA A 27 -23.01 9.02 -19.76
CA ALA A 27 -23.11 8.69 -18.37
C ALA A 27 -21.70 8.90 -17.79
N THR A 28 -21.56 9.87 -16.90
CA THR A 28 -20.29 10.12 -16.24
C THR A 28 -19.96 8.83 -15.49
N LYS A 29 -18.80 8.24 -15.82
CA LYS A 29 -18.35 7.04 -15.13
C LYS A 29 -18.30 7.32 -13.64
N GLU A 30 -18.74 6.35 -12.85
CA GLU A 30 -18.62 6.43 -11.39
C GLU A 30 -17.16 6.50 -10.98
N GLN A 31 -16.84 7.34 -9.99
CA GLN A 31 -15.50 7.49 -9.45
C GLN A 31 -15.16 6.30 -8.55
N PHE A 32 -14.04 5.63 -8.83
CA PHE A 32 -13.47 4.56 -8.01
C PHE A 32 -12.04 4.94 -7.62
N THR A 33 -11.91 5.74 -6.55
CA THR A 33 -10.62 6.24 -6.09
C THR A 33 -10.02 5.32 -5.05
N ILE A 34 -8.77 4.88 -5.29
CA ILE A 34 -7.97 4.09 -4.36
C ILE A 34 -6.90 5.00 -3.74
N TYR A 35 -6.82 5.03 -2.42
CA TYR A 35 -5.78 5.75 -1.70
C TYR A 35 -4.63 4.81 -1.36
N GLY A 36 -3.56 4.85 -2.18
CA GLY A 36 -2.38 4.00 -2.07
C GLY A 36 -1.34 4.51 -1.08
N ALA A 37 -0.46 3.62 -0.64
CA ALA A 37 0.72 3.97 0.15
C ALA A 37 1.91 4.35 -0.74
N PRO A 38 2.88 5.16 -0.24
CA PRO A 38 4.14 5.42 -0.94
C PRO A 38 5.08 4.19 -0.88
N ALA A 39 4.59 3.03 -1.34
CA ALA A 39 5.26 1.73 -1.23
C ALA A 39 4.95 0.85 -2.44
N MET A 40 5.76 -0.18 -2.67
CA MET A 40 5.76 -1.01 -3.88
C MET A 40 4.38 -1.59 -4.27
N PRO A 41 3.49 -2.04 -3.35
CA PRO A 41 2.19 -2.56 -3.74
C PRO A 41 1.31 -1.57 -4.52
N SER A 42 1.56 -0.25 -4.37
CA SER A 42 0.85 0.77 -5.16
C SER A 42 1.18 0.70 -6.66
N VAL A 43 2.28 0.07 -7.06
CA VAL A 43 2.57 -0.19 -8.49
C VAL A 43 1.54 -1.17 -9.06
N THR A 44 1.16 -2.21 -8.30
CA THR A 44 0.12 -3.15 -8.73
C THR A 44 -1.23 -2.45 -8.90
N ILE A 45 -1.56 -1.54 -7.98
CA ILE A 45 -2.79 -0.73 -8.07
C ILE A 45 -2.72 0.23 -9.27
N ALA A 46 -1.57 0.89 -9.51
CA ALA A 46 -1.38 1.82 -10.64
C ALA A 46 -1.56 1.13 -11.99
N VAL A 47 -0.99 -0.07 -12.15
CA VAL A 47 -1.13 -0.87 -13.38
C VAL A 47 -2.59 -1.33 -13.55
N ALA A 48 -3.24 -1.82 -12.48
CA ALA A 48 -4.65 -2.21 -12.52
C ALA A 48 -5.56 -1.03 -12.87
N ALA A 49 -5.32 0.15 -12.31
CA ALA A 49 -6.07 1.36 -12.63
C ALA A 49 -5.87 1.81 -14.09
N ALA A 50 -4.65 1.67 -14.64
CA ALA A 50 -4.34 2.09 -16.00
C ALA A 50 -4.84 1.11 -17.07
N GLN A 51 -4.83 -0.20 -16.81
CA GLN A 51 -5.00 -1.24 -17.82
C GLN A 51 -6.15 -2.22 -17.52
N GLY A 52 -6.74 -2.15 -16.32
CA GLY A 52 -7.76 -3.06 -15.84
C GLY A 52 -9.10 -2.92 -16.57
N LYS A 53 -9.92 -3.95 -16.43
CA LYS A 53 -11.27 -4.00 -17.02
C LYS A 53 -12.21 -3.02 -16.30
N LEU A 54 -12.01 -2.78 -15.01
CA LEU A 54 -12.79 -1.82 -14.23
C LEU A 54 -12.65 -0.40 -14.78
N ALA A 55 -11.48 0.00 -15.27
CA ALA A 55 -11.26 1.31 -15.90
C ALA A 55 -12.11 1.57 -17.15
N LYS A 56 -12.68 0.51 -17.76
CA LYS A 56 -13.64 0.65 -18.85
C LYS A 56 -15.05 1.01 -18.34
N GLN A 57 -15.39 0.66 -17.10
CA GLN A 57 -16.71 0.81 -16.51
C GLN A 57 -16.78 1.98 -15.53
N ALA A 58 -15.69 2.26 -14.80
CA ALA A 58 -15.57 3.32 -13.81
C ALA A 58 -14.39 4.24 -14.14
N ASP A 59 -14.37 5.43 -13.54
CA ASP A 59 -13.21 6.33 -13.55
C ASP A 59 -12.30 5.96 -12.38
N VAL A 60 -11.35 5.06 -12.65
CA VAL A 60 -10.45 4.48 -11.65
C VAL A 60 -9.24 5.37 -11.47
N SER A 61 -8.99 5.82 -10.25
CA SER A 61 -7.85 6.67 -9.92
C SER A 61 -7.07 6.15 -8.71
N LEU A 62 -5.77 6.42 -8.70
CA LEU A 62 -4.88 6.15 -7.59
C LEU A 62 -4.33 7.46 -7.06
N GLU A 63 -4.55 7.73 -5.77
CA GLU A 63 -3.97 8.83 -5.02
C GLU A 63 -3.05 8.28 -3.93
N ILE A 64 -1.84 8.83 -3.79
CA ILE A 64 -0.91 8.35 -2.77
C ILE A 64 -1.02 9.22 -1.50
N TRP A 65 -1.39 8.61 -0.38
CA TRP A 65 -1.34 9.29 0.91
C TRP A 65 0.12 9.51 1.37
N ARG A 66 0.37 10.60 2.10
CA ARG A 66 1.74 11.07 2.43
C ARG A 66 2.23 10.61 3.78
N SER A 67 1.32 10.31 4.70
CA SER A 67 1.65 9.92 6.08
C SER A 67 0.58 9.00 6.67
N PRO A 68 0.92 8.19 7.68
CA PRO A 68 -0.04 7.39 8.43
C PRO A 68 -1.17 8.23 9.07
N ASP A 69 -0.88 9.47 9.47
CA ASP A 69 -1.88 10.36 10.05
C ASP A 69 -2.89 10.83 9.00
N GLN A 70 -2.45 11.14 7.78
CA GLN A 70 -3.35 11.45 6.67
C GLN A 70 -4.25 10.26 6.34
N LEU A 71 -3.72 9.02 6.34
CA LEU A 71 -4.52 7.82 6.14
C LEU A 71 -5.62 7.71 7.20
N ARG A 72 -5.26 7.81 8.48
CA ARG A 72 -6.22 7.73 9.60
C ARG A 72 -7.28 8.83 9.55
N ALA A 73 -6.87 10.07 9.25
CA ALA A 73 -7.79 11.20 9.10
C ALA A 73 -8.74 11.02 7.90
N GLY A 74 -8.23 10.52 6.76
CA GLY A 74 -9.05 10.23 5.58
C GLY A 74 -10.12 9.15 5.83
N VAL A 75 -9.79 8.12 6.61
CA VAL A 75 -10.78 7.10 7.02
C VAL A 75 -11.78 7.70 8.00
N ALA A 76 -11.31 8.40 9.04
CA ALA A 76 -12.19 8.97 10.07
C ALA A 76 -13.17 10.00 9.51
N SER A 77 -12.78 10.78 8.50
CA SER A 77 -13.65 11.72 7.80
C SER A 77 -14.61 11.06 6.79
N GLY A 78 -14.42 9.76 6.49
CA GLY A 78 -15.16 9.05 5.45
C GLY A 78 -14.73 9.39 4.01
N GLN A 79 -13.66 10.16 3.83
CA GLN A 79 -13.10 10.48 2.50
C GLN A 79 -12.47 9.25 1.85
N PHE A 80 -11.71 8.48 2.61
CA PHE A 80 -11.04 7.28 2.10
C PHE A 80 -11.96 6.07 2.21
N LYS A 81 -12.61 5.73 1.09
CA LYS A 81 -13.49 4.55 0.99
C LYS A 81 -12.72 3.27 0.66
N VAL A 82 -11.71 3.37 -0.20
CA VAL A 82 -10.84 2.26 -0.63
C VAL A 82 -9.40 2.69 -0.41
N MET A 83 -8.67 1.97 0.42
CA MET A 83 -7.30 2.34 0.74
C MET A 83 -6.38 1.13 0.85
N MET A 84 -5.15 1.28 0.39
CA MET A 84 -4.08 0.37 0.73
C MET A 84 -3.43 0.85 2.04
N SER A 85 -3.35 -0.02 3.01
CA SER A 85 -2.74 0.29 4.31
C SER A 85 -2.00 -0.90 4.91
N PRO A 86 -1.14 -0.68 5.92
CA PRO A 86 -0.66 -1.77 6.76
C PRO A 86 -1.84 -2.55 7.36
N SER A 87 -1.73 -3.88 7.38
CA SER A 87 -2.84 -4.76 7.74
C SER A 87 -3.33 -4.55 9.18
N ASN A 88 -2.42 -4.29 10.11
CA ASN A 88 -2.76 -3.99 11.51
C ASN A 88 -3.54 -2.67 11.68
N VAL A 89 -3.34 -1.69 10.79
CA VAL A 89 -4.06 -0.41 10.84
C VAL A 89 -5.54 -0.63 10.55
N GLY A 90 -5.89 -1.50 9.60
CA GLY A 90 -7.29 -1.85 9.33
C GLY A 90 -8.01 -2.41 10.56
N VAL A 91 -7.37 -3.35 11.28
CA VAL A 91 -7.92 -3.90 12.52
C VAL A 91 -8.02 -2.84 13.62
N ASN A 92 -6.99 -2.02 13.76
CA ASN A 92 -6.99 -0.94 14.75
C ASN A 92 -8.15 0.04 14.52
N LEU A 93 -8.34 0.49 13.27
CA LEU A 93 -9.45 1.37 12.87
C LEU A 93 -10.82 0.72 13.15
N ARG A 94 -11.00 -0.57 12.79
CA ARG A 94 -12.22 -1.30 13.08
C ARG A 94 -12.51 -1.37 14.58
N ASN A 95 -11.50 -1.68 15.37
CA ASN A 95 -11.63 -1.77 16.83
C ASN A 95 -11.87 -0.42 17.51
N GLN A 96 -11.55 0.69 16.82
CA GLN A 96 -11.92 2.05 17.21
C GLN A 96 -13.30 2.49 16.68
N GLY A 97 -14.06 1.58 16.08
CA GLY A 97 -15.45 1.83 15.64
C GLY A 97 -15.61 2.24 14.17
N GLN A 98 -14.52 2.25 13.38
CA GLN A 98 -14.65 2.49 11.93
C GLN A 98 -15.24 1.26 11.23
N GLN A 99 -16.18 1.48 10.33
CA GLN A 99 -16.82 0.42 9.55
C GLN A 99 -15.92 0.03 8.37
N VAL A 100 -14.85 -0.71 8.64
CA VAL A 100 -13.86 -1.13 7.63
C VAL A 100 -13.57 -2.63 7.70
N GLY A 101 -13.30 -3.21 6.54
CA GLY A 101 -12.87 -4.59 6.40
C GLY A 101 -11.72 -4.74 5.40
N MET A 102 -11.11 -5.90 5.38
CA MET A 102 -9.97 -6.24 4.53
C MET A 102 -10.41 -7.10 3.36
N VAL A 103 -10.09 -6.67 2.14
CA VAL A 103 -10.40 -7.38 0.89
C VAL A 103 -9.28 -8.35 0.51
N ASN A 104 -8.04 -7.91 0.58
CA ASN A 104 -6.89 -8.71 0.15
C ASN A 104 -5.59 -8.29 0.85
N ILE A 105 -4.55 -9.09 0.64
CA ILE A 105 -3.15 -8.76 0.92
C ILE A 105 -2.44 -8.56 -0.42
N LEU A 106 -1.64 -7.49 -0.51
CA LEU A 106 -0.87 -7.11 -1.70
C LEU A 106 0.64 -7.31 -1.54
N THR A 107 1.11 -7.57 -0.33
CA THR A 107 2.51 -7.91 -0.07
C THR A 107 2.66 -8.78 1.18
N ASN A 108 3.55 -9.76 1.07
CA ASN A 108 3.97 -10.64 2.16
C ASN A 108 5.31 -10.21 2.79
N GLY A 109 5.61 -8.88 2.75
CA GLY A 109 6.78 -8.29 3.39
C GLY A 109 7.66 -7.49 2.42
N ILE A 110 7.60 -6.16 2.50
CA ILE A 110 8.37 -5.23 1.64
C ILE A 110 9.60 -4.65 2.33
N THR A 111 9.77 -4.92 3.62
CA THR A 111 10.80 -4.27 4.43
C THR A 111 12.12 -4.99 4.32
N GLN A 112 13.19 -4.25 4.05
CA GLN A 112 14.55 -4.75 3.85
C GLN A 112 15.50 -4.15 4.89
N LEU A 113 16.47 -4.93 5.35
CA LEU A 113 17.63 -4.44 6.10
C LEU A 113 18.71 -4.04 5.09
N MET A 114 19.08 -2.76 5.07
CA MET A 114 20.10 -2.21 4.19
C MET A 114 21.33 -1.86 5.03
N CYS A 115 22.50 -2.40 4.69
CA CYS A 115 23.74 -2.28 5.47
C CYS A 115 24.79 -1.47 4.71
N LYS A 116 25.61 -0.66 5.42
CA LYS A 116 26.80 -0.01 4.88
C LYS A 116 27.98 -0.98 4.88
N GLY A 117 28.59 -1.17 3.71
CA GLY A 117 29.74 -2.04 3.54
C GLY A 117 29.38 -3.52 3.71
N SER A 118 29.70 -4.11 4.85
CA SER A 118 29.44 -5.54 5.10
C SER A 118 27.99 -5.82 5.49
N PRO A 119 27.41 -6.93 5.02
CA PRO A 119 26.06 -7.32 5.40
C PRO A 119 26.00 -7.76 6.87
N ILE A 120 24.94 -7.39 7.57
CA ILE A 120 24.52 -7.97 8.85
C ILE A 120 23.72 -9.22 8.49
N THR A 121 24.18 -10.40 8.91
CA THR A 121 23.70 -11.70 8.42
C THR A 121 22.67 -12.36 9.34
N SER A 122 22.57 -11.89 10.59
CA SER A 122 21.63 -12.39 11.57
C SER A 122 21.08 -11.28 12.48
N PRO A 123 19.88 -11.44 13.07
CA PRO A 123 19.33 -10.46 14.02
C PRO A 123 20.26 -10.21 15.24
N GLN A 124 21.01 -11.21 15.68
CA GLN A 124 21.94 -11.10 16.83
C GLN A 124 23.04 -10.09 16.60
N GLU A 125 23.50 -9.93 15.35
CA GLU A 125 24.52 -8.96 14.98
C GLU A 125 24.06 -7.50 15.04
N LEU A 126 22.76 -7.24 15.26
CA LEU A 126 22.23 -5.89 15.47
C LEU A 126 22.67 -5.29 16.82
N VAL A 127 23.09 -6.12 17.79
CA VAL A 127 23.56 -5.65 19.09
C VAL A 127 24.78 -4.74 18.90
N GLY A 128 24.71 -3.54 19.50
CA GLY A 128 25.75 -2.51 19.37
C GLY A 128 25.75 -1.76 18.03
N LYS A 129 24.79 -1.99 17.16
CA LYS A 129 24.68 -1.30 15.87
C LYS A 129 23.73 -0.11 15.95
N LYS A 130 24.08 0.94 15.19
CA LYS A 130 23.21 2.11 14.96
C LYS A 130 22.32 1.84 13.77
N ILE A 131 21.02 1.74 14.01
CA ILE A 131 20.01 1.37 13.01
C ILE A 131 19.06 2.54 12.79
N LEU A 132 18.77 2.86 11.55
CA LEU A 132 17.80 3.86 11.17
C LEU A 132 16.49 3.19 10.74
N VAL A 133 15.36 3.61 11.32
CA VAL A 133 14.04 3.05 11.06
C VAL A 133 13.05 4.17 10.75
N PRO A 134 12.34 4.16 9.61
CA PRO A 134 11.27 5.11 9.34
C PRO A 134 9.99 4.73 10.08
N PHE A 135 9.12 5.72 10.32
CA PHE A 135 7.78 5.51 10.86
C PHE A 135 7.76 4.78 12.22
N LYS A 136 8.22 5.48 13.26
CA LYS A 136 8.17 4.96 14.65
C LYS A 136 6.77 4.42 14.99
N ASN A 137 6.72 3.24 15.60
CA ASN A 137 5.50 2.52 15.97
C ASN A 137 4.61 2.13 14.77
N ASP A 138 5.15 2.10 13.56
CA ASP A 138 4.45 1.57 12.38
C ASP A 138 5.15 0.29 11.86
N MET A 139 4.64 -0.30 10.79
CA MET A 139 4.95 -1.68 10.39
C MET A 139 6.44 -2.02 10.32
N PRO A 140 7.36 -1.21 9.74
CA PRO A 140 8.78 -1.52 9.72
C PRO A 140 9.40 -1.67 11.12
N ASP A 141 9.04 -0.77 12.02
CA ASP A 141 9.51 -0.74 13.40
C ASP A 141 8.89 -1.89 14.23
N ILE A 142 7.58 -2.12 14.07
CA ILE A 142 6.84 -3.17 14.77
C ILE A 142 7.43 -4.55 14.47
N VAL A 143 7.66 -4.85 13.18
CA VAL A 143 8.21 -6.15 12.75
C VAL A 143 9.61 -6.35 13.33
N LEU A 144 10.47 -5.33 13.27
CA LEU A 144 11.82 -5.41 13.85
C LEU A 144 11.74 -5.68 15.35
N GLN A 145 10.99 -4.87 16.10
CA GLN A 145 10.90 -4.99 17.57
C GLN A 145 10.30 -6.32 18.01
N ALA A 146 9.24 -6.80 17.34
CA ALA A 146 8.63 -8.08 17.65
C ALA A 146 9.59 -9.25 17.40
N LEU A 147 10.36 -9.19 16.29
CA LEU A 147 11.38 -10.18 15.98
C LEU A 147 12.49 -10.20 17.05
N LEU A 148 13.06 -9.04 17.40
CA LEU A 148 14.10 -8.93 18.44
C LEU A 148 13.61 -9.46 19.78
N LYS A 149 12.40 -9.08 20.21
CA LYS A 149 11.79 -9.59 21.45
C LYS A 149 11.63 -11.11 21.42
N LYS A 150 11.15 -11.68 20.31
CA LYS A 150 10.98 -13.12 20.14
C LYS A 150 12.29 -13.90 20.25
N LEU A 151 13.38 -13.32 19.74
CA LEU A 151 14.72 -13.89 19.77
C LEU A 151 15.47 -13.60 21.08
N ASN A 152 14.83 -12.97 22.08
CA ASN A 152 15.42 -12.54 23.35
C ASN A 152 16.61 -11.58 23.16
N ILE A 153 16.61 -10.78 22.10
CA ILE A 153 17.59 -9.73 21.86
C ILE A 153 17.11 -8.46 22.58
N ASP A 154 17.93 -7.97 23.51
CA ASP A 154 17.63 -6.74 24.24
C ASP A 154 17.65 -5.53 23.30
N ILE A 155 16.52 -4.93 23.06
CA ILE A 155 16.37 -3.78 22.16
C ILE A 155 17.18 -2.56 22.63
N ASN A 156 17.42 -2.42 23.94
CA ASN A 156 18.22 -1.32 24.47
C ASN A 156 19.71 -1.43 24.09
N LYS A 157 20.15 -2.60 23.61
CA LYS A 157 21.49 -2.83 23.05
C LYS A 157 21.57 -2.57 21.55
N VAL A 158 20.48 -2.15 20.90
CA VAL A 158 20.41 -1.73 19.50
C VAL A 158 20.11 -0.24 19.48
N GLU A 159 21.02 0.56 18.89
CA GLU A 159 20.85 2.02 18.86
C GLU A 159 19.88 2.42 17.72
N ILE A 160 18.57 2.44 18.02
CA ILE A 160 17.55 2.78 17.02
C ILE A 160 17.34 4.30 16.97
N THR A 161 17.52 4.88 15.79
CA THR A 161 17.13 6.25 15.47
C THR A 161 15.95 6.20 14.50
N TYR A 162 14.98 7.09 14.70
CA TYR A 162 13.78 7.14 13.87
C TYR A 162 13.81 8.30 12.89
N ALA A 163 13.32 8.06 11.67
CA ALA A 163 13.04 9.06 10.67
C ALA A 163 11.52 9.19 10.45
N ALA A 164 11.04 10.37 10.10
CA ALA A 164 9.61 10.59 9.86
C ALA A 164 9.12 9.93 8.57
N THR A 165 10.01 9.79 7.57
CA THR A 165 9.68 9.19 6.28
C THR A 165 10.82 8.32 5.75
N PRO A 166 10.55 7.36 4.85
CA PRO A 166 11.60 6.59 4.18
C PRO A 166 12.57 7.46 3.35
N THR A 167 12.09 8.56 2.77
CA THR A 167 12.94 9.50 2.02
C THR A 167 13.93 10.22 2.92
N GLU A 168 13.48 10.67 4.09
CA GLU A 168 14.35 11.24 5.12
C GLU A 168 15.36 10.22 5.62
N ALA A 169 14.91 8.98 5.86
CA ALA A 169 15.77 7.88 6.28
C ALA A 169 16.92 7.64 5.29
N ILE A 170 16.66 7.66 3.98
CA ILE A 170 17.72 7.54 2.96
C ILE A 170 18.77 8.65 3.11
N GLY A 171 18.32 9.90 3.25
CA GLY A 171 19.22 11.05 3.41
C GLY A 171 20.09 10.92 4.66
N LEU A 172 19.51 10.64 5.80
CA LEU A 172 20.21 10.44 7.06
C LEU A 172 21.16 9.23 6.98
N PHE A 173 20.70 8.11 6.41
CA PHE A 173 21.51 6.90 6.29
C PHE A 173 22.77 7.12 5.45
N LEU A 174 22.70 7.87 4.36
CA LEU A 174 23.87 8.14 3.52
C LEU A 174 24.84 9.13 4.19
N LEU A 175 24.31 10.16 4.89
CA LEU A 175 25.10 11.28 5.42
C LEU A 175 25.66 11.06 6.83
N LYS A 176 25.04 10.19 7.64
CA LYS A 176 25.37 9.99 9.05
C LYS A 176 25.99 8.61 9.28
N ASP A 177 26.55 8.42 10.49
CA ASP A 177 27.19 7.18 10.90
C ASP A 177 26.14 6.18 11.40
N PHE A 178 25.51 5.47 10.45
CA PHE A 178 24.62 4.33 10.69
C PHE A 178 25.22 3.06 10.09
N HIS A 179 25.07 1.94 10.77
CA HIS A 179 25.47 0.63 10.26
C HIS A 179 24.45 0.05 9.29
N ALA A 180 23.18 0.25 9.60
CA ALA A 180 22.07 -0.22 8.76
C ALA A 180 20.86 0.68 8.82
N ALA A 181 19.93 0.47 7.86
CA ALA A 181 18.61 1.07 7.86
C ALA A 181 17.56 0.01 7.50
N ILE A 182 16.40 0.08 8.15
CA ILE A 182 15.22 -0.67 7.75
C ILE A 182 14.45 0.17 6.75
N LEU A 183 14.29 -0.30 5.52
CA LEU A 183 13.62 0.46 4.47
C LEU A 183 12.61 -0.41 3.71
N PRO A 184 11.39 0.10 3.42
CA PRO A 184 10.47 -0.58 2.53
C PRO A 184 10.91 -0.43 1.07
N GLU A 185 10.55 -1.39 0.20
CA GLU A 185 10.67 -1.20 -1.25
C GLU A 185 9.62 -0.19 -1.76
N PRO A 186 9.98 0.67 -2.72
CA PRO A 186 11.20 0.72 -3.52
C PRO A 186 12.34 1.54 -2.89
N MET A 187 12.18 2.06 -1.67
CA MET A 187 13.17 2.94 -1.04
C MET A 187 14.46 2.21 -0.66
N ALA A 188 14.37 0.91 -0.34
CA ALA A 188 15.53 0.06 -0.13
C ALA A 188 16.39 -0.07 -1.40
N SER A 189 15.77 -0.19 -2.56
CA SER A 189 16.47 -0.19 -3.85
C SER A 189 16.97 1.21 -4.25
N ALA A 190 16.21 2.26 -3.91
CA ALA A 190 16.61 3.64 -4.18
C ALA A 190 17.86 4.06 -3.41
N VAL A 191 18.04 3.59 -2.16
CA VAL A 191 19.26 3.90 -1.39
C VAL A 191 20.49 3.25 -2.00
N VAL A 192 20.39 2.04 -2.57
CA VAL A 192 21.51 1.38 -3.27
C VAL A 192 21.97 2.23 -4.46
N GLN A 193 21.04 2.77 -5.24
CA GLN A 193 21.36 3.60 -6.39
C GLN A 193 21.98 4.94 -5.99
N LYS A 194 21.39 5.62 -4.99
CA LYS A 194 21.92 6.88 -4.48
C LYS A 194 23.32 6.70 -3.85
N ALA A 195 23.55 5.60 -3.16
CA ALA A 195 24.85 5.28 -2.54
C ALA A 195 25.98 5.16 -3.56
N LYS A 196 25.71 4.57 -4.74
CA LYS A 196 26.69 4.50 -5.83
C LYS A 196 27.17 5.88 -6.29
N ILE A 197 26.29 6.88 -6.30
CA ILE A 197 26.62 8.25 -6.73
C ILE A 197 27.59 8.92 -5.72
N VAL A 198 27.43 8.62 -4.42
CA VAL A 198 28.28 9.18 -3.35
C VAL A 198 29.44 8.27 -2.96
N GLY A 199 29.71 7.20 -3.71
CA GLY A 199 30.82 6.29 -3.48
C GLY A 199 30.68 5.43 -2.21
N THR A 200 29.44 5.19 -1.74
CA THR A 200 29.17 4.35 -0.58
C THR A 200 28.60 3.00 -1.04
N GLU A 201 29.11 1.92 -0.51
CA GLU A 201 28.56 0.59 -0.76
C GLU A 201 27.39 0.32 0.21
N ILE A 202 26.24 -0.02 -0.35
CA ILE A 202 25.06 -0.46 0.40
C ILE A 202 24.65 -1.85 -0.10
N VAL A 203 24.55 -2.78 0.84
CA VAL A 203 24.18 -4.17 0.59
C VAL A 203 22.94 -4.54 1.39
N ARG A 204 22.24 -5.61 0.98
CA ARG A 204 21.15 -6.18 1.77
C ARG A 204 21.69 -7.03 2.91
N GLY A 205 21.14 -6.89 4.10
CA GLY A 205 21.39 -7.74 5.25
C GLY A 205 20.52 -9.00 5.26
N PHE A 206 20.30 -9.56 6.44
CA PHE A 206 19.43 -10.72 6.60
C PHE A 206 18.00 -10.41 6.16
N ASP A 207 17.31 -11.46 5.72
CA ASP A 207 15.92 -11.39 5.25
C ASP A 207 14.95 -11.41 6.45
N LEU A 208 14.34 -10.25 6.75
CA LEU A 208 13.40 -10.09 7.85
C LEU A 208 12.23 -11.07 7.80
N VAL A 209 11.73 -11.40 6.61
CA VAL A 209 10.59 -12.31 6.45
C VAL A 209 11.01 -13.75 6.72
N LYS A 210 12.21 -14.14 6.28
CA LYS A 210 12.77 -15.47 6.58
C LYS A 210 13.02 -15.63 8.07
N GLU A 211 13.66 -14.64 8.69
CA GLU A 211 13.93 -14.65 10.14
C GLU A 211 12.62 -14.66 10.96
N TRP A 212 11.59 -13.94 10.51
CA TRP A 212 10.26 -13.98 11.09
C TRP A 212 9.69 -15.40 11.07
N GLY A 213 9.66 -16.03 9.91
CA GLY A 213 9.14 -17.40 9.77
C GLY A 213 9.85 -18.39 10.68
N GLN A 214 11.18 -18.30 10.79
CA GLN A 214 11.97 -19.15 11.68
C GLN A 214 11.69 -18.87 13.15
N ALA A 215 11.70 -17.60 13.55
CA ALA A 215 11.51 -17.20 14.95
C ALA A 215 10.12 -17.55 15.48
N PHE A 216 9.09 -17.39 14.68
CA PHE A 216 7.69 -17.64 15.08
C PHE A 216 7.16 -19.03 14.67
N ASN A 217 7.98 -19.84 14.01
CA ASN A 217 7.61 -21.16 13.48
C ASN A 217 6.36 -21.07 12.56
N THR A 218 6.40 -20.12 11.63
CA THR A 218 5.34 -19.87 10.65
C THR A 218 5.89 -19.98 9.23
N LYS A 219 5.01 -19.92 8.23
CA LYS A 219 5.47 -19.71 6.85
C LYS A 219 6.30 -18.41 6.77
N PRO A 220 7.33 -18.32 5.92
CA PRO A 220 8.14 -17.12 5.75
C PRO A 220 7.38 -16.05 4.96
N LEU A 221 6.32 -15.53 5.55
CA LEU A 221 5.50 -14.44 5.05
C LEU A 221 5.03 -13.55 6.21
N ILE A 222 4.91 -12.28 5.93
CA ILE A 222 4.32 -11.28 6.82
C ILE A 222 3.21 -10.61 6.01
N PRO A 223 1.92 -10.83 6.31
CA PRO A 223 0.80 -10.21 5.59
C PRO A 223 0.76 -8.72 5.93
N MET A 224 1.67 -7.96 5.28
CA MET A 224 2.08 -6.64 5.76
C MET A 224 1.10 -5.54 5.39
N ALA A 225 0.59 -5.56 4.15
CA ALA A 225 -0.31 -4.52 3.66
C ALA A 225 -1.26 -5.07 2.59
N GLY A 226 -2.45 -4.47 2.52
CA GLY A 226 -3.48 -4.84 1.55
C GLY A 226 -4.55 -3.77 1.42
N ILE A 227 -5.62 -4.08 0.70
CA ILE A 227 -6.77 -3.20 0.51
C ILE A 227 -7.72 -3.35 1.69
N ILE A 228 -7.92 -2.23 2.36
CA ILE A 228 -8.94 -2.01 3.39
C ILE A 228 -10.01 -1.12 2.77
N VAL A 229 -11.28 -1.40 3.06
CA VAL A 229 -12.40 -0.68 2.47
C VAL A 229 -13.49 -0.41 3.49
N ASN A 230 -14.22 0.69 3.30
CA ASN A 230 -15.45 0.93 4.03
C ASN A 230 -16.49 -0.16 3.70
N GLU A 231 -17.07 -0.83 4.70
CA GLU A 231 -17.93 -2.00 4.52
C GLU A 231 -19.20 -1.66 3.71
N GLU A 232 -19.84 -0.53 3.99
CA GLU A 232 -21.04 -0.10 3.25
C GLU A 232 -20.72 0.12 1.77
N TYR A 233 -19.59 0.80 1.50
CA TYR A 233 -19.11 1.02 0.12
C TYR A 233 -18.78 -0.31 -0.57
N PHE A 234 -18.15 -1.25 0.13
CA PHE A 234 -17.86 -2.58 -0.42
C PHE A 234 -19.13 -3.32 -0.84
N HIS A 235 -20.12 -3.39 0.04
CA HIS A 235 -21.37 -4.10 -0.23
C HIS A 235 -22.18 -3.46 -1.35
N ALA A 236 -22.16 -2.13 -1.45
CA ALA A 236 -22.82 -1.41 -2.53
C ALA A 236 -22.15 -1.62 -3.91
N HIS A 237 -20.83 -1.93 -3.92
CA HIS A 237 -20.03 -2.01 -5.14
C HIS A 237 -19.36 -3.38 -5.34
N LYS A 238 -19.93 -4.44 -4.77
CA LYS A 238 -19.33 -5.79 -4.72
C LYS A 238 -18.81 -6.26 -6.09
N ALA A 239 -19.58 -6.09 -7.16
CA ALA A 239 -19.18 -6.49 -8.51
C ALA A 239 -17.93 -5.71 -9.02
N GLN A 240 -17.79 -4.44 -8.63
CA GLN A 240 -16.61 -3.64 -8.97
C GLN A 240 -15.37 -4.14 -8.19
N PHE A 241 -15.54 -4.54 -6.91
CA PHE A 241 -14.45 -5.10 -6.12
C PHE A 241 -14.00 -6.47 -6.64
N ASP A 242 -14.91 -7.33 -7.07
CA ASP A 242 -14.57 -8.61 -7.70
C ASP A 242 -13.76 -8.41 -8.98
N LEU A 243 -14.20 -7.46 -9.82
CA LEU A 243 -13.48 -7.10 -11.04
C LEU A 243 -12.12 -6.46 -10.73
N PHE A 244 -12.06 -5.56 -9.74
CA PHE A 244 -10.82 -4.92 -9.31
C PHE A 244 -9.81 -5.92 -8.75
N HIS A 245 -10.26 -6.91 -7.98
CA HIS A 245 -9.38 -7.98 -7.49
C HIS A 245 -8.78 -8.79 -8.65
N GLN A 246 -9.58 -9.10 -9.67
CA GLN A 246 -9.07 -9.75 -10.89
C GLN A 246 -8.09 -8.85 -11.64
N ASP A 247 -8.39 -7.55 -11.80
CA ASP A 247 -7.50 -6.58 -12.44
C ASP A 247 -6.17 -6.45 -11.69
N LEU A 248 -6.16 -6.51 -10.34
CA LEU A 248 -4.94 -6.55 -9.55
C LEU A 248 -4.12 -7.82 -9.82
N SER A 249 -4.77 -8.97 -9.94
CA SER A 249 -4.12 -10.25 -10.24
C SER A 249 -3.51 -10.25 -11.65
N ASP A 250 -4.26 -9.76 -12.64
CA ASP A 250 -3.79 -9.60 -14.01
C ASP A 250 -2.63 -8.59 -14.07
N ALA A 251 -2.72 -7.49 -13.31
CA ALA A 251 -1.68 -6.48 -13.19
C ALA A 251 -0.38 -7.04 -12.59
N LEU A 252 -0.46 -7.85 -11.54
CA LEU A 252 0.72 -8.47 -10.93
C LEU A 252 1.44 -9.39 -11.93
N ASN A 253 0.70 -10.23 -12.66
CA ASN A 253 1.26 -11.08 -13.70
C ASN A 253 1.94 -10.25 -14.81
N TRP A 254 1.28 -9.18 -15.23
CA TRP A 254 1.83 -8.26 -16.24
C TRP A 254 3.10 -7.55 -15.74
N ILE A 255 3.13 -7.09 -14.48
CA ILE A 255 4.30 -6.45 -13.85
C ILE A 255 5.51 -7.38 -13.90
N MET A 256 5.33 -8.65 -13.52
CA MET A 256 6.43 -9.62 -13.50
C MET A 256 6.98 -9.91 -14.90
N ALA A 257 6.15 -9.84 -15.94
CA ALA A 257 6.54 -10.00 -17.33
C ALA A 257 7.08 -8.71 -17.97
N ASN A 258 6.71 -7.52 -17.44
CA ASN A 258 6.99 -6.21 -18.06
C ASN A 258 7.61 -5.22 -17.03
N ARG A 259 8.63 -5.66 -16.30
CA ARG A 259 9.20 -4.98 -15.13
C ARG A 259 9.55 -3.50 -15.38
N LYS A 260 10.21 -3.21 -16.50
CA LYS A 260 10.59 -1.85 -16.86
C LYS A 260 9.37 -0.95 -17.08
N SER A 261 8.40 -1.39 -17.87
CA SER A 261 7.18 -0.61 -18.11
C SER A 261 6.34 -0.44 -16.85
N ALA A 262 6.34 -1.45 -15.96
CA ALA A 262 5.72 -1.33 -14.64
C ALA A 262 6.42 -0.28 -13.77
N ALA A 263 7.74 -0.20 -13.83
CA ALA A 263 8.52 0.82 -13.12
C ALA A 263 8.25 2.24 -13.65
N GLU A 264 8.14 2.40 -14.98
CA GLU A 264 7.75 3.66 -15.63
C GLU A 264 6.36 4.14 -15.13
N ILE A 265 5.38 3.24 -15.06
CA ILE A 265 4.05 3.55 -14.51
C ILE A 265 4.16 3.92 -13.03
N GLY A 266 4.88 3.11 -12.25
CA GLY A 266 5.05 3.31 -10.80
C GLY A 266 5.72 4.62 -10.43
N ALA A 267 6.67 5.10 -11.25
CA ALA A 267 7.41 6.34 -11.01
C ALA A 267 6.52 7.60 -11.09
N ASN A 268 5.34 7.51 -11.71
CA ASN A 268 4.36 8.61 -11.68
C ASN A 268 3.68 8.77 -10.31
N TYR A 269 3.75 7.75 -9.46
CA TYR A 269 3.06 7.70 -8.17
C TYR A 269 4.02 7.65 -6.96
N LEU A 270 5.13 6.93 -7.11
CA LEU A 270 6.04 6.69 -6.00
C LEU A 270 7.24 7.65 -6.00
N PRO A 271 7.73 8.08 -4.80
CA PRO A 271 8.87 8.99 -4.70
C PRO A 271 10.22 8.25 -4.91
N ALA A 272 10.30 7.42 -5.95
CA ALA A 272 11.48 6.64 -6.28
C ALA A 272 11.70 6.63 -7.81
N PRO A 273 12.95 6.62 -8.29
CA PRO A 273 13.24 6.53 -9.72
C PRO A 273 12.87 5.15 -10.27
N GLU A 274 12.52 5.10 -11.56
CA GLU A 274 12.13 3.88 -12.28
C GLU A 274 13.07 2.69 -12.01
N ALA A 275 14.38 2.92 -12.11
CA ALA A 275 15.36 1.87 -11.89
C ALA A 275 15.35 1.31 -10.44
N ALA A 276 14.94 2.10 -9.45
CA ALA A 276 14.78 1.62 -8.07
C ALA A 276 13.47 0.83 -7.92
N ILE A 277 12.40 1.24 -8.61
CA ILE A 277 11.14 0.50 -8.62
C ILE A 277 11.37 -0.87 -9.29
N GLU A 278 11.99 -0.90 -10.47
CA GLU A 278 12.31 -2.13 -11.18
C GLU A 278 13.15 -3.09 -10.32
N MET A 279 14.23 -2.58 -9.71
CA MET A 279 15.09 -3.36 -8.80
C MET A 279 14.31 -3.87 -7.57
N GLY A 280 13.39 -3.07 -7.04
CA GLY A 280 12.64 -3.36 -5.82
C GLY A 280 11.56 -4.43 -5.98
N LEU A 281 11.18 -4.79 -7.21
CA LEU A 281 10.14 -5.80 -7.46
C LEU A 281 10.47 -7.16 -6.83
N ASP A 282 11.74 -7.57 -6.82
CA ASP A 282 12.15 -8.83 -6.21
C ASP A 282 12.08 -8.83 -4.68
N GLY A 283 12.36 -7.67 -4.07
CA GLY A 283 12.31 -7.49 -2.61
C GLY A 283 10.92 -7.20 -2.06
N ALA A 284 9.96 -6.87 -2.92
CA ALA A 284 8.65 -6.41 -2.51
C ALA A 284 7.67 -7.51 -2.12
N ARG A 285 7.96 -8.79 -2.46
CA ARG A 285 7.07 -9.94 -2.20
C ARG A 285 5.61 -9.64 -2.52
N LEU A 286 5.40 -9.05 -3.71
CA LEU A 286 4.06 -8.71 -4.18
C LEU A 286 3.19 -9.97 -4.30
N THR A 287 1.95 -9.84 -3.91
CA THR A 287 0.92 -10.86 -4.02
C THR A 287 -0.44 -10.19 -4.27
N VAL A 288 -1.39 -10.95 -4.74
CA VAL A 288 -2.81 -10.56 -4.76
C VAL A 288 -3.57 -11.77 -4.25
N THR A 289 -3.81 -11.79 -2.94
CA THR A 289 -4.47 -12.92 -2.27
C THR A 289 -5.65 -12.39 -1.47
N LYS A 290 -6.83 -12.95 -1.64
CA LYS A 290 -8.00 -12.56 -0.86
C LYS A 290 -7.73 -12.72 0.63
N ALA A 291 -8.23 -11.80 1.43
CA ALA A 291 -8.04 -11.84 2.88
C ALA A 291 -8.70 -13.08 3.51
N SER A 292 -9.82 -13.53 2.96
CA SER A 292 -10.50 -14.76 3.36
C SER A 292 -9.64 -16.02 3.12
N GLU A 293 -8.91 -16.08 2.00
CA GLU A 293 -8.01 -17.20 1.65
C GLU A 293 -6.75 -17.25 2.53
N LEU A 294 -6.25 -16.09 2.95
CA LEU A 294 -5.04 -15.95 3.78
C LEU A 294 -5.35 -15.74 5.28
N LYS A 295 -6.61 -15.93 5.67
CA LYS A 295 -7.11 -15.61 7.01
C LYS A 295 -6.28 -16.25 8.13
N ASN A 296 -5.89 -17.51 7.98
CA ASN A 296 -5.13 -18.22 9.01
C ASN A 296 -3.76 -17.55 9.25
N GLU A 297 -3.03 -17.22 8.20
CA GLU A 297 -1.73 -16.55 8.28
C GLU A 297 -1.86 -15.11 8.80
N ILE A 298 -2.92 -14.41 8.41
CA ILE A 298 -3.22 -13.06 8.90
C ILE A 298 -3.53 -13.12 10.40
N MET A 299 -4.38 -14.04 10.85
CA MET A 299 -4.71 -14.20 12.26
C MET A 299 -3.49 -14.57 13.09
N GLN A 300 -2.65 -15.48 12.62
CA GLN A 300 -1.39 -15.87 13.28
C GLN A 300 -0.43 -14.68 13.43
N PHE A 301 -0.35 -13.82 12.40
CA PHE A 301 0.40 -12.57 12.47
C PHE A 301 -0.21 -11.61 13.51
N TYR A 302 -1.52 -11.45 13.52
CA TYR A 302 -2.21 -10.58 14.50
C TYR A 302 -2.10 -11.09 15.94
N GLU A 303 -2.15 -12.40 16.17
CA GLU A 303 -1.88 -13.00 17.47
C GLU A 303 -0.47 -12.68 17.98
N THR A 304 0.52 -12.72 17.07
CA THR A 304 1.89 -12.30 17.36
C THR A 304 1.96 -10.82 17.73
N LEU A 305 1.30 -9.94 16.99
CA LEU A 305 1.24 -8.51 17.31
C LEU A 305 0.50 -8.25 18.63
N MET A 306 -0.59 -8.99 18.88
CA MET A 306 -1.36 -8.90 20.12
C MET A 306 -0.52 -9.28 21.35
N ALA A 307 0.26 -10.36 21.26
CA ALA A 307 1.19 -10.78 22.31
C ALA A 307 2.36 -9.79 22.48
N PHE A 308 2.76 -9.11 21.41
CA PHE A 308 3.81 -8.09 21.47
C PHE A 308 3.31 -6.79 22.08
N ASN A 309 2.24 -6.22 21.55
CA ASN A 309 1.60 -4.99 22.02
C ASN A 309 0.13 -4.90 21.53
N PRO A 310 -0.87 -5.15 22.41
CA PRO A 310 -2.28 -5.14 22.05
C PRO A 310 -2.78 -3.85 21.39
N LYS A 311 -2.16 -2.70 21.72
CA LYS A 311 -2.55 -1.38 21.18
C LYS A 311 -2.38 -1.31 19.67
N LEU A 312 -1.52 -2.14 19.07
CA LEU A 312 -1.31 -2.19 17.62
C LEU A 312 -2.57 -2.60 16.85
N LEU A 313 -3.44 -3.36 17.50
CA LEU A 313 -4.71 -3.85 16.96
C LEU A 313 -5.93 -3.20 17.64
N GLY A 314 -5.75 -2.14 18.43
CA GLY A 314 -6.85 -1.53 19.18
C GLY A 314 -7.37 -2.40 20.33
N GLY A 315 -6.55 -3.30 20.88
CA GLY A 315 -6.80 -4.06 22.11
C GLY A 315 -7.45 -5.43 21.92
N LYS A 316 -7.86 -5.82 20.72
CA LYS A 316 -8.47 -7.14 20.44
C LYS A 316 -8.19 -7.61 18.99
N LEU A 317 -8.31 -8.91 18.78
CA LEU A 317 -8.28 -9.51 17.43
C LEU A 317 -9.54 -9.14 16.66
N PRO A 318 -9.49 -9.11 15.30
CA PRO A 318 -10.69 -8.89 14.49
C PRO A 318 -11.61 -10.11 14.53
N ASP A 319 -12.89 -9.87 14.31
CA ASP A 319 -13.88 -10.91 14.04
C ASP A 319 -13.86 -11.35 12.56
N ASP A 320 -14.61 -12.41 12.25
CA ASP A 320 -14.69 -12.97 10.90
C ASP A 320 -15.21 -11.98 9.86
N LYS A 321 -16.05 -11.01 10.27
CA LYS A 321 -16.62 -10.00 9.39
C LYS A 321 -15.59 -8.98 8.89
N PHE A 322 -14.40 -8.93 9.51
CA PHE A 322 -13.32 -8.10 9.02
C PHE A 322 -12.76 -8.58 7.66
N PHE A 323 -12.84 -9.86 7.38
CA PHE A 323 -12.34 -10.48 6.14
C PHE A 323 -13.47 -10.48 5.11
N LEU A 324 -13.45 -9.50 4.22
CA LEU A 324 -14.47 -9.35 3.17
C LEU A 324 -14.13 -10.25 1.97
N ASP A 325 -15.19 -10.82 1.34
CA ASP A 325 -15.06 -11.76 0.23
C ASP A 325 -16.00 -11.39 -0.93
#